data_b2b64a7076fcbf241ac391f101d92e27
#
_entry.id   b2b64a7076fcbf241ac391f101d92e27
#
_cell.length_a   1.000
_cell.length_b   1.000
_cell.length_c   1.000
_cell.angle_alpha   90.00
_cell.angle_beta   90.00
_cell.angle_gamma   90.00
#
_symmetry.space_group_name_H-M   'P 1'
#
loop_
_entity.id
_entity.type
_entity.pdbx_description
1 polymer ?
#
loop_
_entity_poly.entity_id
_entity_poly.type
_entity_poly.pdbx_seq_one_letter_code
_entity_poly.pdbx_strand_id
1 'polypeptide(L)'
;VIASRFDMAPTSAAQTQTFSPPPMNSEPLGGPIDAGTFREIAKSQTDMVVNIRTESKRETSLNDFFGGGGGGNDPFRRFFGQPTPDQEPREETVQAAGTGFVIDSSGLILTNNHVVEDATKIEIDFFGDEEGNYYEAKILGRDPLTDSALLELIEHPDQELPVARFGDSNQMAPGDWVMAIGNPFGLGHTVTVGVISAIGRPFYPVRGRSQEVLQTDAAINPGNSGGPLLNMKGHVIGINTAIQSISGEFNGISFAVPSNTVSKIVPTLIDNGKYPHPWIGITGKDIDPDLARILDLKQAKGFLVIAVVAGSPADKAGLRGVSQTQVIDGKEYPLDGDIIIAVDDKEVRKISDILIHLQREKSVGDVMSLGILRDGEFMHISLELVERPDL
;
A
#
# COMPACT_ATOMS: atom_id res chain seq x y z
N VAL A 1 8.31 41.89 55.41
CA VAL A 1 8.50 41.66 54.00
C VAL A 1 8.59 40.15 53.81
N ILE A 2 7.48 39.52 53.44
CA ILE A 2 7.36 38.07 53.22
C ILE A 2 7.44 37.86 51.71
N ALA A 3 8.53 37.26 51.22
CA ALA A 3 8.69 36.82 49.84
C ALA A 3 8.10 35.41 49.69
N SER A 4 6.97 35.27 49.03
CA SER A 4 6.41 33.98 48.60
C SER A 4 7.19 33.47 47.39
N ARG A 5 7.89 32.35 47.57
CA ARG A 5 8.47 31.55 46.46
C ARG A 5 7.32 30.78 45.80
N PHE A 6 7.05 31.08 44.58
CA PHE A 6 6.28 30.19 43.69
C PHE A 6 7.21 29.12 43.20
N ASP A 7 7.07 27.89 43.74
CA ASP A 7 7.64 26.68 43.12
C ASP A 7 6.79 26.36 41.89
N MET A 8 7.33 26.66 40.73
CA MET A 8 6.81 26.13 39.49
C MET A 8 7.37 24.69 39.34
N ALA A 9 6.51 23.70 39.51
CA ALA A 9 6.82 22.35 39.14
C ALA A 9 7.14 22.26 37.63
N PRO A 10 8.14 21.48 37.22
CA PRO A 10 8.42 21.34 35.81
C PRO A 10 7.23 20.64 35.14
N THR A 11 6.66 21.27 34.14
CA THR A 11 5.72 20.65 33.20
C THR A 11 6.36 19.40 32.66
N SER A 12 5.75 18.26 32.93
CA SER A 12 6.08 16.98 32.32
C SER A 12 6.11 17.18 30.81
N ALA A 13 7.28 17.07 30.21
CA ALA A 13 7.40 16.97 28.77
C ALA A 13 6.63 15.73 28.36
N ALA A 14 5.61 15.92 27.51
CA ALA A 14 4.92 14.82 26.86
C ALA A 14 5.99 13.96 26.18
N GLN A 15 6.16 12.74 26.64
CA GLN A 15 6.99 11.76 25.96
C GLN A 15 6.29 11.49 24.62
N THR A 16 6.87 11.97 23.56
CA THR A 16 6.51 11.57 22.20
C THR A 16 6.77 10.08 22.15
N GLN A 17 5.72 9.27 22.21
CA GLN A 17 5.84 7.82 22.02
C GLN A 17 6.26 7.62 20.56
N THR A 18 7.52 7.31 20.35
CA THR A 18 8.03 6.88 19.06
C THR A 18 7.57 5.43 18.85
N PHE A 19 6.70 5.22 17.85
CA PHE A 19 6.40 3.87 17.38
C PHE A 19 7.71 3.19 17.02
N SER A 20 8.06 2.15 17.75
CA SER A 20 9.16 1.25 17.44
C SER A 20 8.52 -0.08 17.02
N PRO A 21 8.57 -0.47 15.75
CA PRO A 21 8.06 -1.77 15.35
C PRO A 21 8.74 -2.84 16.21
N PRO A 22 7.98 -3.78 16.79
CA PRO A 22 8.58 -4.87 17.57
C PRO A 22 9.58 -5.64 16.67
N PRO A 23 10.65 -6.20 17.24
CA PRO A 23 11.65 -6.92 16.45
C PRO A 23 10.97 -8.01 15.63
N MET A 24 11.07 -7.89 14.31
CA MET A 24 10.47 -8.81 13.38
C MET A 24 11.20 -10.15 13.46
N ASN A 25 10.54 -11.15 14.03
CA ASN A 25 11.11 -12.46 14.24
C ASN A 25 10.28 -13.51 13.51
N SER A 26 10.61 -13.72 12.25
CA SER A 26 9.89 -14.58 11.33
C SER A 26 10.64 -15.89 11.02
N GLU A 27 11.23 -16.53 12.00
CA GLU A 27 11.61 -17.93 11.77
C GLU A 27 10.35 -18.74 11.45
N PRO A 28 10.36 -19.53 10.35
CA PRO A 28 9.25 -20.41 10.03
C PRO A 28 8.90 -21.29 11.23
N LEU A 29 7.61 -21.56 11.44
CA LEU A 29 7.20 -22.56 12.42
C LEU A 29 7.74 -23.91 11.98
N GLY A 30 8.80 -24.37 12.63
CA GLY A 30 9.27 -25.73 12.48
C GLY A 30 8.38 -26.67 13.29
N GLY A 31 7.39 -27.28 12.65
CA GLY A 31 6.52 -28.26 13.31
C GLY A 31 5.32 -28.63 12.44
N PRO A 32 4.65 -29.75 12.70
CA PRO A 32 3.45 -30.13 11.98
C PRO A 32 2.32 -29.15 12.29
N ILE A 33 1.64 -28.65 11.24
CA ILE A 33 0.38 -27.93 11.36
C ILE A 33 -0.70 -28.96 11.71
N ASP A 34 -1.38 -28.75 12.82
CA ASP A 34 -2.50 -29.58 13.24
C ASP A 34 -3.85 -28.87 12.98
N ALA A 35 -4.94 -29.60 13.18
CA ALA A 35 -6.30 -29.09 12.96
C ALA A 35 -6.68 -27.93 13.90
N GLY A 36 -5.95 -27.73 14.99
CA GLY A 36 -6.17 -26.65 15.97
C GLY A 36 -5.42 -25.37 15.64
N THR A 37 -4.33 -25.45 14.90
CA THR A 37 -3.38 -24.33 14.68
C THR A 37 -4.08 -23.04 14.20
N PHE A 38 -4.86 -23.13 13.15
CA PHE A 38 -5.58 -21.95 12.60
C PHE A 38 -6.63 -21.41 13.57
N ARG A 39 -7.31 -22.29 14.31
CA ARG A 39 -8.30 -21.89 15.32
C ARG A 39 -7.64 -21.12 16.46
N GLU A 40 -6.49 -21.56 16.95
CA GLU A 40 -5.77 -20.89 18.03
C GLU A 40 -5.22 -19.54 17.58
N ILE A 41 -4.69 -19.43 16.36
CA ILE A 41 -4.26 -18.15 15.78
C ILE A 41 -5.48 -17.21 15.67
N ALA A 42 -6.58 -17.66 15.08
CA ALA A 42 -7.79 -16.85 14.95
C ALA A 42 -8.26 -16.36 16.33
N LYS A 43 -8.40 -17.25 17.31
CA LYS A 43 -8.84 -16.92 18.67
C LYS A 43 -7.94 -15.88 19.35
N SER A 44 -6.63 -15.95 19.14
CA SER A 44 -5.68 -15.04 19.80
C SER A 44 -5.50 -13.70 19.07
N GLN A 45 -5.86 -13.62 17.77
CA GLN A 45 -5.60 -12.42 16.97
C GLN A 45 -6.88 -11.67 16.57
N THR A 46 -8.04 -12.24 16.76
CA THR A 46 -9.31 -11.63 16.39
C THR A 46 -9.57 -10.32 17.13
N ASP A 47 -9.26 -10.25 18.42
CA ASP A 47 -9.59 -9.08 19.26
C ASP A 47 -8.83 -7.80 18.86
N MET A 48 -7.70 -7.91 18.16
CA MET A 48 -6.97 -6.75 17.62
C MET A 48 -7.60 -6.19 16.32
N VAL A 49 -8.51 -6.95 15.69
CA VAL A 49 -9.11 -6.61 14.40
C VAL A 49 -10.42 -5.87 14.62
N VAL A 50 -10.55 -4.72 13.98
CA VAL A 50 -11.69 -3.83 14.15
C VAL A 50 -12.48 -3.66 12.84
N ASN A 51 -13.78 -3.41 12.95
CA ASN A 51 -14.58 -2.92 11.84
C ASN A 51 -14.44 -1.40 11.75
N ILE A 52 -14.29 -0.88 10.54
CA ILE A 52 -14.24 0.54 10.25
C ILE A 52 -15.49 0.90 9.45
N ARG A 53 -16.28 1.81 9.99
CA ARG A 53 -17.44 2.41 9.30
C ARG A 53 -17.09 3.82 8.90
N THR A 54 -17.40 4.15 7.66
CA THR A 54 -17.14 5.50 7.14
C THR A 54 -18.40 6.10 6.55
N GLU A 55 -18.56 7.40 6.74
CA GLU A 55 -19.55 8.20 6.03
C GLU A 55 -18.84 9.18 5.11
N SER A 56 -19.28 9.26 3.88
CA SER A 56 -18.80 10.24 2.89
C SER A 56 -19.98 11.01 2.30
N LYS A 57 -19.75 12.28 2.00
CA LYS A 57 -20.73 13.12 1.29
C LYS A 57 -20.44 13.07 -0.20
N ARG A 58 -21.44 12.73 -0.99
CA ARG A 58 -21.34 12.70 -2.45
C ARG A 58 -22.29 13.72 -3.04
N GLU A 59 -21.76 14.62 -3.86
CA GLU A 59 -22.58 15.42 -4.76
C GLU A 59 -22.89 14.55 -6.01
N THR A 60 -24.13 14.15 -6.18
CA THR A 60 -24.60 13.53 -7.43
C THR A 60 -24.73 14.64 -8.48
N SER A 61 -23.76 14.74 -9.37
CA SER A 61 -23.88 15.65 -10.53
C SER A 61 -24.68 14.96 -11.64
N LEU A 62 -25.55 15.74 -12.32
CA LEU A 62 -26.30 15.31 -13.50
C LEU A 62 -25.41 14.76 -14.64
N ASN A 63 -24.12 15.08 -14.66
CA ASN A 63 -23.16 14.54 -15.62
C ASN A 63 -22.81 13.05 -15.41
N ASP A 64 -22.97 12.52 -14.23
CA ASP A 64 -22.74 11.09 -13.95
C ASP A 64 -23.89 10.25 -14.52
N PHE A 65 -25.05 10.86 -14.75
CA PHE A 65 -26.26 10.20 -15.29
C PHE A 65 -26.24 10.11 -16.83
N PHE A 66 -25.62 11.07 -17.54
CA PHE A 66 -25.63 11.13 -19.01
C PHE A 66 -24.40 10.53 -19.69
N GLY A 67 -23.66 9.61 -19.06
CA GLY A 67 -22.73 8.72 -19.78
C GLY A 67 -21.58 9.42 -20.50
N GLY A 68 -21.03 10.48 -19.95
CA GLY A 68 -19.83 11.16 -20.46
C GLY A 68 -18.54 10.54 -19.94
N GLY A 69 -18.06 9.51 -20.58
CA GLY A 69 -16.68 9.12 -20.78
C GLY A 69 -15.67 9.28 -19.63
N GLY A 70 -15.65 8.36 -18.71
CA GLY A 70 -14.55 8.20 -17.76
C GLY A 70 -14.59 6.78 -17.20
N GLY A 71 -14.00 5.82 -17.93
CA GLY A 71 -13.98 4.41 -17.56
C GLY A 71 -13.17 4.17 -16.30
N GLY A 72 -13.77 4.28 -15.14
CA GLY A 72 -13.27 3.78 -13.90
C GLY A 72 -13.98 2.48 -13.54
N ASN A 73 -13.33 1.36 -13.81
CA ASN A 73 -13.75 0.05 -13.32
C ASN A 73 -13.36 -0.05 -11.83
N ASP A 74 -14.06 0.70 -10.98
CA ASP A 74 -13.91 0.60 -9.53
C ASP A 74 -14.80 -0.56 -9.05
N PRO A 75 -14.25 -1.70 -8.63
CA PRO A 75 -15.02 -2.84 -8.17
C PRO A 75 -15.85 -2.54 -6.91
N PHE A 76 -15.43 -1.56 -6.10
CA PHE A 76 -16.17 -1.11 -4.91
C PHE A 76 -17.45 -0.34 -5.27
N ARG A 77 -17.47 0.42 -6.36
CA ARG A 77 -18.66 1.16 -6.82
C ARG A 77 -19.85 0.25 -7.18
N ARG A 78 -19.59 -0.98 -7.63
CA ARG A 78 -20.66 -1.95 -7.97
C ARG A 78 -21.34 -2.58 -6.77
N PHE A 79 -20.70 -2.59 -5.61
CA PHE A 79 -21.21 -3.29 -4.43
C PHE A 79 -22.04 -2.39 -3.50
N PHE A 80 -21.77 -1.08 -3.46
CA PHE A 80 -22.35 -0.17 -2.45
C PHE A 80 -23.38 0.83 -2.98
N GLY A 81 -23.83 0.78 -4.21
CA GLY A 81 -24.91 1.68 -4.63
C GLY A 81 -25.25 1.64 -6.10
N GLN A 82 -26.46 1.19 -6.42
CA GLN A 82 -27.14 1.58 -7.66
C GLN A 82 -27.94 2.85 -7.38
N PRO A 83 -27.72 3.95 -8.09
CA PRO A 83 -28.58 5.12 -7.97
C PRO A 83 -29.95 4.82 -8.60
N THR A 84 -31.00 5.06 -7.86
CA THR A 84 -32.37 5.08 -8.39
C THR A 84 -32.58 6.33 -9.26
N PRO A 85 -33.20 6.21 -10.45
CA PRO A 85 -33.40 7.32 -11.35
C PRO A 85 -34.62 8.12 -10.91
N ASP A 86 -34.45 9.20 -10.21
CA ASP A 86 -35.39 10.34 -10.08
C ASP A 86 -35.10 11.16 -8.84
N GLN A 87 -34.06 12.01 -8.85
CA GLN A 87 -34.02 13.12 -7.90
C GLN A 87 -33.02 14.21 -8.33
N GLU A 88 -33.35 15.49 -8.01
CA GLU A 88 -32.47 16.66 -8.10
C GLU A 88 -31.15 16.43 -7.33
N PRO A 89 -30.03 17.17 -7.64
CA PRO A 89 -28.77 17.03 -6.96
C PRO A 89 -28.98 17.16 -5.44
N ARG A 90 -28.87 16.06 -4.72
CA ARG A 90 -28.90 16.02 -3.25
C ARG A 90 -27.57 15.54 -2.74
N GLU A 91 -27.10 16.14 -1.67
CA GLU A 91 -26.01 15.57 -0.89
C GLU A 91 -26.51 14.21 -0.34
N GLU A 92 -25.96 13.14 -0.85
CA GLU A 92 -26.26 11.79 -0.38
C GLU A 92 -25.12 11.33 0.52
N THR A 93 -25.46 10.92 1.75
CA THR A 93 -24.49 10.31 2.65
C THR A 93 -24.35 8.85 2.25
N VAL A 94 -23.16 8.48 1.78
CA VAL A 94 -22.81 7.09 1.45
C VAL A 94 -22.07 6.50 2.63
N GLN A 95 -22.53 5.33 3.10
CA GLN A 95 -21.84 4.55 4.13
C GLN A 95 -21.03 3.45 3.47
N ALA A 96 -19.80 3.26 3.95
CA ALA A 96 -18.93 2.17 3.56
C ALA A 96 -18.37 1.49 4.82
N ALA A 97 -17.88 0.25 4.65
CA ALA A 97 -17.29 -0.51 5.71
C ALA A 97 -16.00 -1.18 5.23
N GLY A 98 -15.02 -1.27 6.12
CA GLY A 98 -13.77 -1.96 5.93
C GLY A 98 -13.28 -2.57 7.23
N THR A 99 -12.07 -3.05 7.22
CA THR A 99 -11.40 -3.62 8.39
C THR A 99 -10.14 -2.82 8.70
N GLY A 100 -9.75 -2.82 9.96
CA GLY A 100 -8.46 -2.34 10.44
C GLY A 100 -7.94 -3.24 11.55
N PHE A 101 -6.77 -2.92 12.07
CA PHE A 101 -6.23 -3.60 13.24
C PHE A 101 -5.39 -2.65 14.08
N VAL A 102 -5.44 -2.85 15.39
CA VAL A 102 -4.73 -2.03 16.38
C VAL A 102 -3.23 -2.33 16.33
N ILE A 103 -2.40 -1.30 16.23
CA ILE A 103 -0.94 -1.42 16.18
C ILE A 103 -0.23 -0.86 17.40
N ASP A 104 -0.93 -0.07 18.21
CA ASP A 104 -0.41 0.51 19.44
C ASP A 104 -1.54 0.66 20.48
N SER A 105 -1.21 0.47 21.76
CA SER A 105 -2.16 0.60 22.88
C SER A 105 -2.71 2.01 23.05
N SER A 106 -2.09 3.01 22.45
CA SER A 106 -2.62 4.38 22.36
C SER A 106 -3.74 4.55 21.33
N GLY A 107 -4.31 3.47 20.79
CA GLY A 107 -5.43 3.52 19.87
C GLY A 107 -5.04 3.84 18.42
N LEU A 108 -3.80 3.53 18.01
CA LEU A 108 -3.41 3.62 16.61
C LEU A 108 -3.91 2.39 15.86
N ILE A 109 -4.60 2.61 14.73
CA ILE A 109 -5.22 1.59 13.90
C ILE A 109 -4.72 1.73 12.47
N LEU A 110 -4.23 0.62 11.90
CA LEU A 110 -3.88 0.53 10.48
C LEU A 110 -5.03 0.00 9.66
N THR A 111 -5.18 0.56 8.45
CA THR A 111 -6.14 0.13 7.44
C THR A 111 -5.64 0.50 6.03
N ASN A 112 -6.45 0.29 5.00
CA ASN A 112 -6.16 0.80 3.66
C ASN A 112 -6.59 2.26 3.49
N ASN A 113 -5.87 3.00 2.62
CA ASN A 113 -6.23 4.36 2.26
C ASN A 113 -7.62 4.44 1.62
N HIS A 114 -7.92 3.53 0.68
CA HIS A 114 -9.20 3.53 -0.03
C HIS A 114 -10.42 3.30 0.88
N VAL A 115 -10.23 2.75 2.10
CA VAL A 115 -11.31 2.60 3.08
C VAL A 115 -11.73 3.95 3.67
N VAL A 116 -10.80 4.91 3.77
CA VAL A 116 -11.00 6.16 4.52
C VAL A 116 -10.76 7.44 3.72
N GLU A 117 -10.35 7.37 2.44
CA GLU A 117 -9.88 8.54 1.66
C GLU A 117 -10.90 9.67 1.52
N ASP A 118 -12.19 9.33 1.37
CA ASP A 118 -13.29 10.29 1.20
C ASP A 118 -14.16 10.41 2.47
N ALA A 119 -13.73 9.82 3.58
CA ALA A 119 -14.52 9.78 4.80
C ALA A 119 -14.62 11.16 5.46
N THR A 120 -15.85 11.59 5.75
CA THR A 120 -16.16 12.77 6.58
C THR A 120 -16.35 12.39 8.04
N LYS A 121 -16.64 11.11 8.33
CA LYS A 121 -16.76 10.52 9.65
C LYS A 121 -16.21 9.10 9.62
N ILE A 122 -15.48 8.71 10.66
CA ILE A 122 -14.92 7.37 10.82
C ILE A 122 -15.29 6.87 12.20
N GLU A 123 -15.92 5.70 12.25
CA GLU A 123 -16.32 5.02 13.47
C GLU A 123 -15.68 3.62 13.51
N ILE A 124 -15.17 3.27 14.67
CA ILE A 124 -14.50 1.99 14.96
C ILE A 124 -15.43 1.15 15.85
N ASP A 125 -15.58 -0.11 15.48
CA ASP A 125 -16.34 -1.12 16.19
C ASP A 125 -15.40 -2.26 16.60
N PHE A 126 -15.24 -2.47 17.92
CA PHE A 126 -14.39 -3.53 18.44
C PHE A 126 -15.22 -4.82 18.59
N PHE A 127 -14.54 -5.94 18.41
CA PHE A 127 -15.17 -7.24 18.58
C PHE A 127 -15.59 -7.48 20.04
N GLY A 128 -16.83 -7.88 20.23
CA GLY A 128 -17.38 -8.20 21.55
C GLY A 128 -17.97 -7.02 22.31
N ASP A 129 -17.90 -5.82 21.75
CA ASP A 129 -18.62 -4.68 22.30
C ASP A 129 -20.13 -4.84 22.11
N GLU A 130 -20.91 -4.10 22.91
CA GLU A 130 -22.36 -4.07 22.74
C GLU A 130 -22.71 -3.42 21.40
N GLU A 131 -23.71 -3.97 20.72
CA GLU A 131 -24.19 -3.44 19.44
C GLU A 131 -24.55 -1.94 19.57
N GLY A 132 -23.93 -1.10 18.74
CA GLY A 132 -24.11 0.36 18.76
C GLY A 132 -23.08 1.13 19.57
N ASN A 133 -22.10 0.46 20.16
CA ASN A 133 -20.96 1.13 20.82
C ASN A 133 -19.85 1.37 19.80
N TYR A 134 -19.76 2.61 19.29
CA TYR A 134 -18.77 3.01 18.28
C TYR A 134 -17.85 4.07 18.84
N TYR A 135 -16.56 3.95 18.49
CA TYR A 135 -15.53 4.93 18.87
C TYR A 135 -15.17 5.77 17.66
N GLU A 136 -15.21 7.07 17.80
CA GLU A 136 -14.82 7.99 16.73
C GLU A 136 -13.30 7.97 16.56
N ALA A 137 -12.86 7.98 15.30
CA ALA A 137 -11.46 8.04 14.94
C ALA A 137 -11.20 9.14 13.91
N LYS A 138 -9.97 9.65 13.89
CA LYS A 138 -9.47 10.59 12.90
C LYS A 138 -8.33 9.99 12.09
N ILE A 139 -8.16 10.48 10.88
CA ILE A 139 -7.00 10.13 10.06
C ILE A 139 -5.78 10.86 10.62
N LEU A 140 -4.78 10.12 11.10
CA LEU A 140 -3.50 10.65 11.53
C LEU A 140 -2.55 10.83 10.34
N GLY A 141 -2.55 9.89 9.40
CA GLY A 141 -1.77 9.99 8.18
C GLY A 141 -2.22 9.01 7.09
N ARG A 142 -1.89 9.32 5.84
CA ARG A 142 -2.26 8.49 4.67
C ARG A 142 -1.12 8.38 3.69
N ASP A 143 -1.06 7.23 3.03
CA ASP A 143 -0.21 6.99 1.87
C ASP A 143 -1.01 6.34 0.73
N PRO A 144 -1.52 7.14 -0.20
CA PRO A 144 -2.27 6.62 -1.35
C PRO A 144 -1.43 5.73 -2.29
N LEU A 145 -0.09 5.86 -2.27
CA LEU A 145 0.77 5.04 -3.13
C LEU A 145 0.85 3.59 -2.67
N THR A 146 0.93 3.37 -1.35
CA THR A 146 0.93 2.04 -0.76
C THR A 146 -0.46 1.57 -0.32
N ASP A 147 -1.49 2.38 -0.57
CA ASP A 147 -2.85 2.12 -0.12
C ASP A 147 -2.93 1.87 1.39
N SER A 148 -2.23 2.68 2.19
CA SER A 148 -2.18 2.54 3.64
C SER A 148 -2.68 3.81 4.33
N ALA A 149 -3.40 3.66 5.44
CA ALA A 149 -3.85 4.74 6.29
C ALA A 149 -3.68 4.41 7.77
N LEU A 150 -3.31 5.41 8.54
CA LEU A 150 -3.19 5.36 9.98
C LEU A 150 -4.28 6.19 10.62
N LEU A 151 -5.07 5.58 11.49
CA LEU A 151 -6.12 6.22 12.27
C LEU A 151 -5.70 6.31 13.73
N GLU A 152 -6.24 7.31 14.43
CA GLU A 152 -6.10 7.49 15.87
C GLU A 152 -7.50 7.61 16.48
N LEU A 153 -7.78 6.82 17.51
CA LEU A 153 -9.01 6.94 18.28
C LEU A 153 -9.07 8.30 18.98
N ILE A 154 -10.23 8.95 18.94
CA ILE A 154 -10.48 10.22 19.68
C ILE A 154 -10.79 9.92 21.12
N GLU A 155 -11.59 8.89 21.37
CA GLU A 155 -11.93 8.37 22.68
C GLU A 155 -11.48 6.92 22.78
N HIS A 156 -10.93 6.54 23.93
CA HIS A 156 -10.42 5.20 24.15
C HIS A 156 -11.46 4.36 24.91
N PRO A 157 -11.60 3.06 24.54
CA PRO A 157 -12.35 2.14 25.38
C PRO A 157 -11.66 2.00 26.75
N ASP A 158 -12.46 1.71 27.79
CA ASP A 158 -11.97 1.51 29.15
C ASP A 158 -11.08 0.24 29.30
N GLN A 159 -11.11 -0.64 28.29
CA GLN A 159 -10.33 -1.88 28.25
C GLN A 159 -8.97 -1.69 27.59
N GLU A 160 -8.00 -2.53 27.97
CA GLU A 160 -6.69 -2.59 27.30
C GLU A 160 -6.88 -3.10 25.84
N LEU A 161 -6.32 -2.36 24.89
CA LEU A 161 -6.41 -2.71 23.48
C LEU A 161 -5.40 -3.81 23.12
N PRO A 162 -5.85 -4.93 22.53
CA PRO A 162 -4.95 -5.93 21.97
C PRO A 162 -4.17 -5.37 20.78
N VAL A 163 -2.85 -5.54 20.78
CA VAL A 163 -1.95 -4.93 19.77
C VAL A 163 -1.39 -5.98 18.84
N ALA A 164 -1.43 -5.71 17.55
CA ALA A 164 -0.85 -6.53 16.50
C ALA A 164 0.68 -6.64 16.63
N ARG A 165 1.22 -7.82 16.37
CA ARG A 165 2.66 -8.04 16.24
C ARG A 165 3.03 -8.17 14.78
N PHE A 166 4.01 -7.40 14.31
CA PHE A 166 4.49 -7.47 12.94
C PHE A 166 5.47 -8.64 12.76
N GLY A 167 5.34 -9.33 11.63
CA GLY A 167 6.31 -10.28 11.11
C GLY A 167 7.12 -9.66 9.95
N ASP A 168 8.20 -10.31 9.56
CA ASP A 168 9.04 -9.89 8.45
C ASP A 168 8.52 -10.46 7.11
N SER A 169 7.88 -9.63 6.32
CA SER A 169 7.34 -10.02 5.01
C SER A 169 8.43 -10.41 3.99
N ASN A 170 9.69 -9.99 4.19
CA ASN A 170 10.79 -10.37 3.30
C ASN A 170 11.24 -11.83 3.49
N GLN A 171 10.90 -12.45 4.62
CA GLN A 171 11.20 -13.86 4.89
C GLN A 171 10.12 -14.81 4.38
N MET A 172 8.98 -14.29 3.94
CA MET A 172 7.92 -15.11 3.38
C MET A 172 8.32 -15.67 2.01
N ALA A 173 7.92 -16.90 1.74
CA ALA A 173 8.19 -17.60 0.49
C ALA A 173 6.90 -18.21 -0.10
N PRO A 174 6.82 -18.41 -1.42
CA PRO A 174 5.71 -19.14 -2.02
C PRO A 174 5.54 -20.54 -1.40
N GLY A 175 4.30 -20.84 -0.95
CA GLY A 175 3.96 -22.05 -0.22
C GLY A 175 3.80 -21.88 1.29
N ASP A 176 4.25 -20.76 1.87
CA ASP A 176 4.03 -20.47 3.29
C ASP A 176 2.55 -20.24 3.59
N TRP A 177 2.04 -20.88 4.62
CA TRP A 177 0.67 -20.72 5.06
C TRP A 177 0.42 -19.32 5.62
N VAL A 178 -0.74 -18.77 5.28
CA VAL A 178 -1.21 -17.47 5.77
C VAL A 178 -2.68 -17.50 6.11
N MET A 179 -3.08 -16.58 6.98
CA MET A 179 -4.46 -16.38 7.42
C MET A 179 -4.82 -14.91 7.25
N ALA A 180 -5.92 -14.64 6.57
CA ALA A 180 -6.52 -13.31 6.54
C ALA A 180 -7.67 -13.23 7.53
N ILE A 181 -7.73 -12.13 8.29
CA ILE A 181 -8.85 -11.83 9.18
C ILE A 181 -9.47 -10.51 8.71
N GLY A 182 -10.80 -10.47 8.67
CA GLY A 182 -11.58 -9.27 8.43
C GLY A 182 -12.81 -9.25 9.32
N ASN A 183 -13.44 -8.08 9.41
CA ASN A 183 -14.69 -7.89 10.13
C ASN A 183 -15.71 -7.19 9.22
N PRO A 184 -16.18 -7.89 8.15
CA PRO A 184 -17.10 -7.29 7.20
C PRO A 184 -18.43 -6.97 7.88
N PHE A 185 -18.85 -5.70 7.78
CA PHE A 185 -20.17 -5.22 8.26
C PHE A 185 -20.41 -5.32 9.78
N GLY A 186 -19.38 -5.59 10.61
CA GLY A 186 -19.55 -5.77 12.05
C GLY A 186 -20.40 -6.99 12.44
N LEU A 187 -20.69 -7.88 11.48
CA LEU A 187 -21.52 -9.08 11.72
C LEU A 187 -20.73 -10.23 12.38
N GLY A 188 -19.44 -10.03 12.62
CA GLY A 188 -18.51 -11.01 13.15
C GLY A 188 -17.30 -11.20 12.26
N HIS A 189 -16.21 -11.72 12.85
CA HIS A 189 -14.97 -11.90 12.12
C HIS A 189 -15.08 -12.99 11.06
N THR A 190 -14.52 -12.71 9.89
CA THR A 190 -14.32 -13.67 8.81
C THR A 190 -12.85 -14.06 8.77
N VAL A 191 -12.57 -15.35 8.84
CA VAL A 191 -11.22 -15.92 8.74
C VAL A 191 -11.12 -16.71 7.45
N THR A 192 -10.10 -16.42 6.66
CA THR A 192 -9.76 -17.21 5.47
C THR A 192 -8.31 -17.67 5.54
N VAL A 193 -8.02 -18.83 4.98
CA VAL A 193 -6.69 -19.46 5.01
C VAL A 193 -6.25 -19.75 3.59
N GLY A 194 -4.97 -19.58 3.33
CA GLY A 194 -4.34 -19.84 2.06
C GLY A 194 -2.83 -19.93 2.19
N VAL A 195 -2.12 -19.73 1.09
CA VAL A 195 -0.66 -19.68 1.05
C VAL A 195 -0.17 -18.39 0.38
N ILE A 196 1.06 -18.01 0.62
CA ILE A 196 1.76 -17.06 -0.25
C ILE A 196 1.92 -17.71 -1.63
N SER A 197 1.31 -17.12 -2.63
CA SER A 197 1.39 -17.59 -4.03
C SER A 197 2.59 -16.98 -4.76
N ALA A 198 2.95 -15.74 -4.44
CA ALA A 198 4.13 -15.04 -4.96
C ALA A 198 4.50 -13.85 -4.08
N ILE A 199 5.77 -13.44 -4.17
CA ILE A 199 6.32 -12.24 -3.53
C ILE A 199 6.93 -11.33 -4.59
N GLY A 200 7.13 -10.04 -4.27
CA GLY A 200 7.80 -9.10 -5.16
C GLY A 200 7.03 -8.85 -6.47
N ARG A 201 5.71 -9.02 -6.47
CA ARG A 201 4.90 -8.71 -7.65
C ARG A 201 4.53 -7.23 -7.66
N PRO A 202 4.70 -6.57 -8.81
CA PRO A 202 4.16 -5.23 -8.99
C PRO A 202 2.64 -5.33 -9.16
N PHE A 203 1.93 -4.53 -8.40
CA PHE A 203 0.50 -4.31 -8.54
C PHE A 203 0.26 -2.85 -8.92
N TYR A 204 -0.68 -2.61 -9.82
CA TYR A 204 -0.99 -1.29 -10.36
C TYR A 204 -2.42 -0.89 -9.97
N PRO A 205 -2.66 -0.47 -8.71
CA PRO A 205 -4.01 -0.08 -8.25
C PRO A 205 -4.50 1.17 -8.96
N VAL A 206 -3.57 2.08 -9.29
CA VAL A 206 -3.84 3.33 -10.03
C VAL A 206 -2.90 3.40 -11.24
N ARG A 207 -3.39 3.90 -12.39
CA ARG A 207 -2.57 4.06 -13.59
C ARG A 207 -1.28 4.84 -13.28
N GLY A 208 -0.12 4.27 -13.65
CA GLY A 208 1.19 4.86 -13.45
C GLY A 208 1.76 4.74 -12.02
N ARG A 209 1.06 4.04 -11.13
CA ARG A 209 1.53 3.76 -9.76
C ARG A 209 1.66 2.25 -9.58
N SER A 210 2.86 1.80 -9.30
CA SER A 210 3.14 0.40 -8.98
C SER A 210 3.57 0.32 -7.54
N GLN A 211 3.03 -0.64 -6.83
CA GLN A 211 3.51 -1.02 -5.50
C GLN A 211 3.87 -2.51 -5.48
N GLU A 212 4.79 -2.87 -4.61
CA GLU A 212 5.05 -4.25 -4.31
C GLU A 212 3.94 -4.85 -3.46
N VAL A 213 3.51 -6.06 -3.78
CA VAL A 213 2.51 -6.80 -2.99
C VAL A 213 2.92 -8.25 -2.75
N LEU A 214 2.41 -8.80 -1.66
CA LEU A 214 2.32 -10.24 -1.43
C LEU A 214 1.07 -10.75 -2.18
N GLN A 215 1.23 -11.81 -2.97
CA GLN A 215 0.10 -12.51 -3.57
C GLN A 215 -0.25 -13.73 -2.71
N THR A 216 -1.54 -13.94 -2.47
CA THR A 216 -2.08 -15.09 -1.75
C THR A 216 -3.34 -15.61 -2.41
N ASP A 217 -3.67 -16.88 -2.16
CA ASP A 217 -4.96 -17.50 -2.50
C ASP A 217 -5.92 -17.55 -1.29
N ALA A 218 -5.53 -17.00 -0.14
CA ALA A 218 -6.47 -16.71 0.94
C ALA A 218 -7.56 -15.78 0.39
N ALA A 219 -8.83 -16.13 0.60
CA ALA A 219 -9.93 -15.39 0.03
C ALA A 219 -10.07 -14.00 0.67
N ILE A 220 -9.81 -12.96 -0.12
CA ILE A 220 -10.07 -11.58 0.22
C ILE A 220 -11.33 -11.15 -0.54
N ASN A 221 -12.29 -10.61 0.17
CA ASN A 221 -13.55 -10.10 -0.35
C ASN A 221 -13.83 -8.71 0.24
N PRO A 222 -14.78 -7.94 -0.31
CA PRO A 222 -15.24 -6.70 0.31
C PRO A 222 -15.53 -6.89 1.80
N GLY A 223 -14.91 -6.06 2.63
CA GLY A 223 -14.97 -6.16 4.09
C GLY A 223 -13.71 -6.71 4.76
N ASN A 224 -12.85 -7.49 4.06
CA ASN A 224 -11.55 -7.91 4.59
C ASN A 224 -10.43 -6.89 4.28
N SER A 225 -10.66 -5.95 3.35
CA SER A 225 -9.72 -4.91 2.99
C SER A 225 -9.37 -4.04 4.20
N GLY A 226 -8.09 -3.80 4.42
CA GLY A 226 -7.55 -3.12 5.60
C GLY A 226 -7.25 -4.04 6.78
N GLY A 227 -7.76 -5.26 6.78
CA GLY A 227 -7.47 -6.28 7.80
C GLY A 227 -6.08 -6.90 7.64
N PRO A 228 -5.58 -7.61 8.67
CA PRO A 228 -4.27 -8.22 8.66
C PRO A 228 -4.22 -9.51 7.83
N LEU A 229 -3.08 -9.71 7.15
CA LEU A 229 -2.62 -11.02 6.67
C LEU A 229 -1.58 -11.54 7.67
N LEU A 230 -1.82 -12.71 8.25
CA LEU A 230 -1.02 -13.27 9.33
C LEU A 230 -0.21 -14.48 8.84
N ASN A 231 0.99 -14.65 9.38
CA ASN A 231 1.74 -15.90 9.28
C ASN A 231 1.29 -16.92 10.34
N MET A 232 1.89 -18.11 10.34
CA MET A 232 1.54 -19.19 11.28
C MET A 232 1.93 -18.92 12.74
N LYS A 233 2.60 -17.80 13.05
CA LYS A 233 2.86 -17.32 14.40
C LYS A 233 1.82 -16.30 14.88
N GLY A 234 0.84 -15.96 14.02
CA GLY A 234 -0.10 -14.89 14.28
C GLY A 234 0.49 -13.48 14.11
N HIS A 235 1.66 -13.36 13.46
CA HIS A 235 2.26 -12.06 13.18
C HIS A 235 1.75 -11.51 11.85
N VAL A 236 1.50 -10.20 11.80
CA VAL A 236 1.06 -9.48 10.60
C VAL A 236 2.21 -9.39 9.60
N ILE A 237 2.04 -10.03 8.45
CA ILE A 237 2.97 -9.97 7.32
C ILE A 237 2.47 -9.06 6.19
N GLY A 238 1.24 -8.56 6.29
CA GLY A 238 0.69 -7.61 5.32
C GLY A 238 -0.69 -7.09 5.68
N ILE A 239 -1.15 -6.09 4.93
CA ILE A 239 -2.50 -5.54 4.98
C ILE A 239 -3.25 -6.04 3.75
N ASN A 240 -4.37 -6.73 3.93
CA ASN A 240 -5.22 -7.17 2.82
C ASN A 240 -5.75 -5.94 2.06
N THR A 241 -5.54 -5.88 0.73
CA THR A 241 -5.90 -4.67 -0.02
C THR A 241 -6.82 -4.93 -1.20
N ALA A 242 -6.50 -5.87 -2.07
CA ALA A 242 -7.22 -6.00 -3.33
C ALA A 242 -7.27 -7.45 -3.82
N ILE A 243 -8.18 -7.68 -4.77
CA ILE A 243 -8.23 -8.89 -5.60
C ILE A 243 -7.95 -8.52 -7.06
N GLN A 244 -7.33 -9.43 -7.81
CA GLN A 244 -7.32 -9.33 -9.27
C GLN A 244 -8.52 -10.11 -9.81
N SER A 245 -9.54 -9.40 -10.25
CA SER A 245 -10.77 -10.01 -10.70
C SER A 245 -11.36 -9.28 -11.90
N ILE A 246 -11.91 -10.03 -12.86
CA ILE A 246 -12.66 -9.50 -13.99
C ILE A 246 -14.14 -9.30 -13.60
N SER A 247 -14.66 -10.13 -12.70
CA SER A 247 -16.05 -10.10 -12.23
C SER A 247 -16.28 -9.23 -11.00
N GLY A 248 -15.19 -8.83 -10.30
CA GLY A 248 -15.26 -8.18 -8.98
C GLY A 248 -15.32 -9.17 -7.82
N GLU A 249 -15.36 -10.49 -8.08
CA GLU A 249 -15.39 -11.53 -7.07
C GLU A 249 -14.01 -12.23 -6.96
N PHE A 250 -13.73 -12.82 -5.80
CA PHE A 250 -12.52 -13.60 -5.56
C PHE A 250 -12.42 -14.79 -6.55
N ASN A 251 -11.28 -14.91 -7.22
CA ASN A 251 -10.99 -15.97 -8.19
C ASN A 251 -9.64 -16.65 -7.96
N GLY A 252 -9.15 -16.69 -6.73
CA GLY A 252 -7.88 -17.32 -6.35
C GLY A 252 -6.67 -16.40 -6.38
N ILE A 253 -6.84 -15.09 -6.63
CA ILE A 253 -5.74 -14.12 -6.64
C ILE A 253 -6.11 -12.94 -5.77
N SER A 254 -5.43 -12.83 -4.63
CA SER A 254 -5.54 -11.72 -3.68
C SER A 254 -4.18 -11.09 -3.43
N PHE A 255 -4.19 -9.85 -2.98
CA PHE A 255 -2.99 -9.07 -2.70
C PHE A 255 -3.03 -8.45 -1.31
N ALA A 256 -1.84 -8.36 -0.70
CA ALA A 256 -1.64 -7.63 0.55
C ALA A 256 -0.41 -6.73 0.46
N VAL A 257 -0.48 -5.55 1.07
CA VAL A 257 0.66 -4.64 1.23
C VAL A 257 1.63 -5.25 2.23
N PRO A 258 2.93 -5.42 1.91
CA PRO A 258 3.87 -6.09 2.80
C PRO A 258 4.07 -5.34 4.12
N SER A 259 4.20 -6.08 5.23
CA SER A 259 4.43 -5.51 6.56
C SER A 259 5.68 -4.64 6.64
N ASN A 260 6.76 -5.01 5.92
CA ASN A 260 8.00 -4.23 5.91
C ASN A 260 7.80 -2.86 5.24
N THR A 261 6.97 -2.78 4.19
CA THR A 261 6.57 -1.51 3.58
C THR A 261 5.83 -0.64 4.59
N VAL A 262 4.83 -1.22 5.26
CA VAL A 262 4.02 -0.51 6.26
C VAL A 262 4.86 -0.04 7.44
N SER A 263 5.73 -0.90 7.99
CA SER A 263 6.62 -0.57 9.11
C SER A 263 7.58 0.57 8.78
N LYS A 264 7.98 0.69 7.51
CA LYS A 264 8.84 1.79 7.03
C LYS A 264 8.10 3.13 6.99
N ILE A 265 6.81 3.13 6.61
CA ILE A 265 6.05 4.38 6.42
C ILE A 265 5.35 4.87 7.68
N VAL A 266 4.90 3.97 8.58
CA VAL A 266 4.10 4.32 9.76
C VAL A 266 4.74 5.40 10.64
N PRO A 267 6.04 5.37 10.99
CA PRO A 267 6.66 6.44 11.78
C PRO A 267 6.51 7.82 11.13
N THR A 268 6.70 7.88 9.81
CA THR A 268 6.56 9.14 9.07
C THR A 268 5.09 9.59 8.96
N LEU A 269 4.14 8.66 8.89
CA LEU A 269 2.71 9.00 8.94
C LEU A 269 2.32 9.59 10.28
N ILE A 270 2.88 9.09 11.39
CA ILE A 270 2.67 9.63 12.74
C ILE A 270 3.19 11.07 12.81
N ASP A 271 4.42 11.31 12.34
CA ASP A 271 5.10 12.59 12.49
C ASP A 271 4.60 13.66 11.51
N ASN A 272 4.30 13.28 10.27
CA ASN A 272 4.11 14.21 9.15
C ASN A 272 2.76 14.04 8.42
N GLY A 273 1.96 13.04 8.76
CA GLY A 273 0.67 12.76 8.12
C GLY A 273 0.77 12.20 6.69
N LYS A 274 1.94 12.21 6.05
CA LYS A 274 2.20 11.68 4.72
C LYS A 274 3.62 11.10 4.62
N TYR A 275 3.83 10.15 3.71
CA TYR A 275 5.15 9.60 3.44
C TYR A 275 5.74 10.15 2.13
N PRO A 276 6.95 10.76 2.16
CA PRO A 276 7.61 11.27 0.97
C PRO A 276 8.23 10.10 0.19
N HIS A 277 7.68 9.77 -0.97
CA HIS A 277 8.20 8.71 -1.82
C HIS A 277 9.39 9.18 -2.65
N PRO A 278 10.49 8.40 -2.72
CA PRO A 278 11.62 8.74 -3.58
C PRO A 278 11.25 8.62 -5.06
N TRP A 279 11.74 9.55 -5.86
CA TRP A 279 11.42 9.69 -7.27
C TRP A 279 12.64 9.96 -8.13
N ILE A 280 12.65 9.39 -9.35
CA ILE A 280 13.71 9.53 -10.35
C ILE A 280 13.34 10.59 -11.41
N GLY A 281 12.10 10.60 -11.87
CA GLY A 281 11.60 11.50 -12.89
C GLY A 281 11.76 10.99 -14.33
N ILE A 282 11.43 9.72 -14.56
CA ILE A 282 11.47 9.08 -15.87
C ILE A 282 10.12 8.45 -16.22
N THR A 283 9.84 8.34 -17.50
CA THR A 283 8.83 7.42 -18.07
C THR A 283 9.50 6.53 -19.10
N GLY A 284 8.96 5.35 -19.32
CA GLY A 284 9.60 4.44 -20.27
C GLY A 284 8.81 3.16 -20.51
N LYS A 285 9.50 2.18 -21.09
CA LYS A 285 8.94 0.90 -21.50
C LYS A 285 9.91 -0.23 -21.19
N ASP A 286 9.37 -1.36 -20.74
CA ASP A 286 10.14 -2.59 -20.58
C ASP A 286 10.62 -3.09 -21.96
N ILE A 287 11.82 -3.67 -22.01
CA ILE A 287 12.39 -4.25 -23.22
C ILE A 287 11.72 -5.60 -23.46
N ASP A 288 10.83 -5.65 -24.44
CA ASP A 288 10.26 -6.88 -24.97
C ASP A 288 11.17 -7.51 -26.07
N PRO A 289 10.92 -8.76 -26.51
CA PRO A 289 11.75 -9.43 -27.54
C PRO A 289 11.81 -8.67 -28.89
N ASP A 290 10.74 -7.99 -29.28
CA ASP A 290 10.71 -7.22 -30.52
C ASP A 290 11.58 -5.97 -30.42
N LEU A 291 11.46 -5.25 -29.30
CA LEU A 291 12.28 -4.07 -29.03
C LEU A 291 13.77 -4.44 -28.87
N ALA A 292 14.07 -5.56 -28.22
CA ALA A 292 15.44 -6.05 -28.09
C ALA A 292 16.09 -6.31 -29.47
N ARG A 293 15.32 -6.90 -30.41
CA ARG A 293 15.79 -7.15 -31.78
C ARG A 293 16.04 -5.85 -32.56
N ILE A 294 15.14 -4.86 -32.41
CA ILE A 294 15.27 -3.56 -33.09
C ILE A 294 16.46 -2.76 -32.55
N LEU A 295 16.70 -2.79 -31.26
CA LEU A 295 17.82 -2.12 -30.60
C LEU A 295 19.12 -2.94 -30.59
N ASP A 296 19.17 -4.07 -31.32
CA ASP A 296 20.32 -5.00 -31.38
C ASP A 296 20.84 -5.43 -29.98
N LEU A 297 19.93 -5.70 -29.05
CA LEU A 297 20.25 -6.14 -27.71
C LEU A 297 20.39 -7.66 -27.65
N LYS A 298 21.35 -8.17 -26.87
CA LYS A 298 21.57 -9.62 -26.70
C LYS A 298 20.42 -10.31 -25.94
N GLN A 299 19.68 -9.58 -25.12
CA GLN A 299 18.61 -10.11 -24.28
C GLN A 299 17.47 -9.10 -24.17
N ALA A 300 16.23 -9.62 -24.08
CA ALA A 300 15.04 -8.83 -23.83
C ALA A 300 14.93 -8.52 -22.32
N LYS A 301 15.75 -7.60 -21.81
CA LYS A 301 15.74 -7.16 -20.43
C LYS A 301 16.23 -5.72 -20.31
N GLY A 302 15.73 -5.02 -19.29
CA GLY A 302 16.01 -3.63 -19.01
C GLY A 302 14.77 -2.75 -19.20
N PHE A 303 14.93 -1.49 -18.86
CA PHE A 303 13.90 -0.47 -18.96
C PHE A 303 14.40 0.69 -19.85
N LEU A 304 13.79 0.85 -21.03
CA LEU A 304 14.10 1.96 -21.94
C LEU A 304 13.46 3.25 -21.44
N VAL A 305 14.27 4.28 -21.26
CA VAL A 305 13.82 5.63 -20.90
C VAL A 305 13.20 6.30 -22.12
N ILE A 306 11.88 6.48 -22.14
CA ILE A 306 11.17 7.17 -23.23
C ILE A 306 11.25 8.69 -23.05
N ALA A 307 11.00 9.16 -21.81
CA ALA A 307 11.08 10.59 -21.51
C ALA A 307 11.65 10.82 -20.11
N VAL A 308 12.34 11.94 -19.97
CA VAL A 308 12.88 12.46 -18.72
C VAL A 308 12.12 13.74 -18.36
N VAL A 309 11.67 13.84 -17.12
CA VAL A 309 10.96 15.02 -16.64
C VAL A 309 11.96 16.14 -16.39
N ALA A 310 11.74 17.31 -16.98
CA ALA A 310 12.62 18.47 -16.82
C ALA A 310 12.78 18.87 -15.34
N GLY A 311 14.01 19.13 -14.92
CA GLY A 311 14.35 19.47 -13.53
C GLY A 311 14.38 18.30 -12.54
N SER A 312 14.03 17.10 -12.98
CA SER A 312 14.07 15.87 -12.15
C SER A 312 15.49 15.43 -11.81
N PRO A 313 15.67 14.49 -10.86
CA PRO A 313 16.96 13.84 -10.63
C PRO A 313 17.56 13.22 -11.89
N ALA A 314 16.76 12.57 -12.72
CA ALA A 314 17.19 11.98 -13.98
C ALA A 314 17.73 13.03 -14.97
N ASP A 315 17.03 14.17 -15.11
CA ASP A 315 17.45 15.28 -15.96
C ASP A 315 18.78 15.88 -15.49
N LYS A 316 18.89 16.18 -14.20
CA LYS A 316 20.13 16.71 -13.59
C LYS A 316 21.32 15.75 -13.71
N ALA A 317 21.05 14.45 -13.68
CA ALA A 317 22.07 13.42 -13.86
C ALA A 317 22.42 13.17 -15.34
N GLY A 318 21.70 13.79 -16.28
CA GLY A 318 21.96 13.68 -17.71
C GLY A 318 21.49 12.37 -18.34
N LEU A 319 20.43 11.73 -17.78
CA LEU A 319 19.72 10.64 -18.48
C LEU A 319 19.09 11.17 -19.76
N ARG A 320 19.02 10.30 -20.78
CA ARG A 320 18.49 10.63 -22.09
C ARG A 320 17.25 9.80 -22.39
N GLY A 321 16.17 10.48 -22.75
CA GLY A 321 14.98 9.84 -23.31
C GLY A 321 15.15 9.57 -24.80
N VAL A 322 14.16 8.91 -25.39
CA VAL A 322 14.08 8.64 -26.82
C VAL A 322 13.97 9.96 -27.60
N SER A 323 14.83 10.13 -28.60
CA SER A 323 14.80 11.27 -29.53
C SER A 323 14.49 10.86 -30.97
N GLN A 324 14.67 9.57 -31.30
CA GLN A 324 14.45 9.04 -32.63
C GLN A 324 13.51 7.85 -32.60
N THR A 325 12.57 7.83 -33.55
CA THR A 325 11.64 6.72 -33.72
C THR A 325 11.60 6.27 -35.17
N GLN A 326 11.22 5.01 -35.42
CA GLN A 326 10.99 4.45 -36.75
C GLN A 326 9.68 3.69 -36.80
N VAL A 327 8.95 3.84 -37.88
CA VAL A 327 7.76 3.04 -38.13
C VAL A 327 8.15 1.74 -38.85
N ILE A 328 7.87 0.59 -38.22
CA ILE A 328 8.09 -0.75 -38.75
C ILE A 328 6.74 -1.47 -38.68
N ASP A 329 6.24 -1.97 -39.81
CA ASP A 329 4.95 -2.67 -39.91
C ASP A 329 3.76 -1.91 -39.30
N GLY A 330 3.76 -0.57 -39.47
CA GLY A 330 2.71 0.29 -38.95
C GLY A 330 2.76 0.60 -37.46
N LYS A 331 3.79 0.13 -36.75
CA LYS A 331 4.08 0.47 -35.35
C LYS A 331 5.30 1.35 -35.24
N GLU A 332 5.22 2.35 -34.37
CA GLU A 332 6.34 3.22 -34.04
C GLU A 332 7.23 2.58 -32.97
N TYR A 333 8.52 2.49 -33.27
CA TYR A 333 9.54 1.94 -32.38
C TYR A 333 10.62 2.97 -32.09
N PRO A 334 11.09 3.08 -30.81
CA PRO A 334 12.21 3.91 -30.45
C PRO A 334 13.52 3.30 -30.99
N LEU A 335 14.43 4.16 -31.44
CA LEU A 335 15.75 3.76 -31.95
C LEU A 335 16.92 4.14 -31.02
N ASP A 336 16.68 5.01 -30.06
CA ASP A 336 17.66 5.50 -29.11
C ASP A 336 17.05 5.65 -27.72
N GLY A 337 17.80 6.29 -26.80
CA GLY A 337 17.43 6.45 -25.40
C GLY A 337 18.24 5.53 -24.48
N ASP A 338 18.40 5.94 -23.23
CA ASP A 338 19.10 5.15 -22.24
C ASP A 338 18.31 3.92 -21.84
N ILE A 339 18.97 2.78 -21.71
CA ILE A 339 18.37 1.55 -21.21
C ILE A 339 18.92 1.26 -19.83
N ILE A 340 18.10 1.36 -18.79
CA ILE A 340 18.48 1.01 -17.43
C ILE A 340 18.51 -0.50 -17.29
N ILE A 341 19.68 -1.05 -16.93
CA ILE A 341 19.92 -2.49 -16.76
C ILE A 341 20.38 -2.87 -15.35
N ALA A 342 20.70 -1.88 -14.51
CA ALA A 342 21.01 -2.09 -13.10
C ALA A 342 20.63 -0.87 -12.25
N VAL A 343 20.31 -1.11 -10.98
CA VAL A 343 20.15 -0.11 -9.91
C VAL A 343 20.96 -0.57 -8.68
N ASP A 344 21.88 0.26 -8.18
CA ASP A 344 22.80 -0.09 -7.08
C ASP A 344 23.38 -1.51 -7.23
N ASP A 345 23.89 -1.83 -8.41
CA ASP A 345 24.46 -3.11 -8.82
C ASP A 345 23.46 -4.31 -8.88
N LYS A 346 22.17 -4.08 -8.61
CA LYS A 346 21.11 -5.09 -8.79
C LYS A 346 20.59 -5.06 -10.23
N GLU A 347 20.48 -6.24 -10.85
CA GLU A 347 19.98 -6.36 -12.23
C GLU A 347 18.57 -5.81 -12.38
N VAL A 348 18.34 -5.00 -13.40
CA VAL A 348 17.03 -4.52 -13.83
C VAL A 348 16.60 -5.26 -15.09
N ARG A 349 15.48 -5.95 -15.01
CA ARG A 349 14.85 -6.67 -16.14
C ARG A 349 13.66 -5.91 -16.68
N LYS A 350 12.98 -5.13 -15.81
CA LYS A 350 11.78 -4.36 -16.10
C LYS A 350 11.58 -3.24 -15.06
N ILE A 351 10.64 -2.35 -15.32
CA ILE A 351 10.33 -1.22 -14.43
C ILE A 351 10.04 -1.62 -12.98
N SER A 352 9.38 -2.75 -12.77
CA SER A 352 9.08 -3.21 -11.41
C SER A 352 10.31 -3.42 -10.55
N ASP A 353 11.44 -3.84 -11.13
CA ASP A 353 12.67 -4.06 -10.37
C ASP A 353 13.22 -2.74 -9.83
N ILE A 354 13.10 -1.64 -10.62
CA ILE A 354 13.44 -0.28 -10.19
C ILE A 354 12.51 0.19 -9.08
N LEU A 355 11.19 0.02 -9.25
CA LEU A 355 10.18 0.50 -8.31
C LEU A 355 10.24 -0.23 -6.98
N ILE A 356 10.43 -1.55 -7.00
CA ILE A 356 10.63 -2.37 -5.79
C ILE A 356 11.90 -1.95 -5.06
N HIS A 357 13.01 -1.71 -5.79
CA HIS A 357 14.25 -1.24 -5.18
C HIS A 357 14.06 0.12 -4.50
N LEU A 358 13.42 1.08 -5.17
CA LEU A 358 13.07 2.37 -4.59
C LEU A 358 12.24 2.22 -3.31
N GLN A 359 11.20 1.39 -3.34
CA GLN A 359 10.28 1.20 -2.23
C GLN A 359 10.95 0.55 -1.02
N ARG A 360 11.76 -0.50 -1.25
CA ARG A 360 12.42 -1.26 -0.18
C ARG A 360 13.63 -0.55 0.41
N GLU A 361 14.50 -0.03 -0.44
CA GLU A 361 15.89 0.27 -0.09
C GLU A 361 16.20 1.77 -0.07
N LYS A 362 15.32 2.62 -0.62
CA LYS A 362 15.60 4.04 -0.82
C LYS A 362 14.64 4.95 -0.09
N SER A 363 15.15 6.14 0.24
CA SER A 363 14.41 7.26 0.81
C SER A 363 14.73 8.54 0.03
N VAL A 364 13.96 9.59 0.26
CA VAL A 364 14.26 10.93 -0.29
C VAL A 364 15.60 11.41 0.28
N GLY A 365 16.45 11.94 -0.59
CA GLY A 365 17.82 12.37 -0.27
C GLY A 365 18.88 11.30 -0.47
N ASP A 366 18.51 10.04 -0.66
CA ASP A 366 19.48 8.98 -0.95
C ASP A 366 20.05 9.12 -2.36
N VAL A 367 21.33 8.75 -2.51
CA VAL A 367 21.96 8.60 -3.81
C VAL A 367 21.71 7.21 -4.35
N MET A 368 21.32 7.11 -5.62
CA MET A 368 21.13 5.87 -6.35
C MET A 368 22.01 5.83 -7.58
N SER A 369 22.69 4.69 -7.80
CA SER A 369 23.48 4.42 -8.99
C SER A 369 22.65 3.68 -10.03
N LEU A 370 22.59 4.19 -11.25
CA LEU A 370 21.99 3.52 -12.40
C LEU A 370 23.08 2.97 -13.31
N GLY A 371 23.07 1.67 -13.59
CA GLY A 371 23.80 1.07 -14.70
C GLY A 371 22.96 1.17 -15.97
N ILE A 372 23.43 1.88 -16.95
CA ILE A 372 22.71 2.09 -18.21
C ILE A 372 23.50 1.62 -19.42
N LEU A 373 22.78 1.30 -20.49
CA LEU A 373 23.33 1.19 -21.83
C LEU A 373 22.95 2.46 -22.62
N ARG A 374 23.95 3.16 -23.13
CA ARG A 374 23.82 4.33 -24.00
C ARG A 374 24.67 4.13 -25.26
N ASP A 375 24.04 4.16 -26.42
CA ASP A 375 24.73 3.92 -27.70
C ASP A 375 25.51 2.59 -27.74
N GLY A 376 25.03 1.56 -27.05
CA GLY A 376 25.66 0.25 -26.91
C GLY A 376 26.77 0.17 -25.86
N GLU A 377 27.15 1.28 -25.23
CA GLU A 377 28.18 1.32 -24.19
C GLU A 377 27.56 1.30 -22.78
N PHE A 378 28.16 0.53 -21.88
CA PHE A 378 27.76 0.49 -20.47
C PHE A 378 28.38 1.65 -19.70
N MET A 379 27.58 2.34 -18.89
CA MET A 379 28.04 3.39 -17.99
C MET A 379 27.22 3.46 -16.71
N HIS A 380 27.78 4.10 -15.68
CA HIS A 380 27.09 4.40 -14.44
C HIS A 380 26.71 5.87 -14.39
N ILE A 381 25.48 6.13 -13.93
CA ILE A 381 24.98 7.48 -13.63
C ILE A 381 24.49 7.47 -12.19
N SER A 382 24.95 8.42 -11.38
CA SER A 382 24.46 8.61 -10.01
C SER A 382 23.49 9.78 -9.95
N LEU A 383 22.42 9.63 -9.19
CA LEU A 383 21.42 10.66 -8.97
C LEU A 383 20.97 10.69 -7.51
N GLU A 384 20.64 11.87 -7.01
CA GLU A 384 20.04 12.07 -5.69
C GLU A 384 18.52 12.08 -5.82
N LEU A 385 17.87 11.21 -5.04
CA LEU A 385 16.42 11.04 -5.07
C LEU A 385 15.71 12.21 -4.38
N VAL A 386 14.67 12.71 -4.98
CA VAL A 386 13.80 13.76 -4.40
C VAL A 386 12.41 13.20 -4.11
N GLU A 387 11.61 13.95 -3.34
CA GLU A 387 10.21 13.62 -3.13
C GLU A 387 9.44 13.62 -4.47
N ARG A 388 8.62 12.60 -4.66
CA ARG A 388 7.73 12.50 -5.83
C ARG A 388 6.74 13.66 -5.80
N PRO A 389 6.62 14.44 -6.89
CA PRO A 389 5.61 15.50 -6.97
C PRO A 389 4.19 14.93 -6.82
N ASP A 390 3.32 15.67 -6.16
CA ASP A 390 1.88 15.43 -6.20
C ASP A 390 1.39 15.63 -7.64
N LEU A 391 0.67 14.65 -8.19
CA LEU A 391 0.15 14.66 -9.57
C LEU A 391 -1.28 15.19 -9.58
#